data_d772514afe20118d3c600965c9a9526f
#
_entry.id   d772514afe20118d3c600965c9a9526f
#
_cell.length_a   1.000
_cell.length_b   1.000
_cell.length_c   1.000
_cell.angle_alpha   90.00
_cell.angle_beta   90.00
_cell.angle_gamma   90.00
#
_symmetry.space_group_name_H-M   'P 1'
#
loop_
_entity.id
_entity.type
_entity.pdbx_description
1 polymer ?
#
loop_
_entity_poly.entity_id
_entity_poly.type
_entity_poly.pdbx_seq_one_letter_code
_entity_poly.pdbx_strand_id
1 'polypeptide(L)'
;LKDLRFNMAYVRGAIGRIELVESGAYHFAIGSQFAVEHEIQCGREIEAVFNFGVGSYLSKHVLLLRDHGKNGITEGMRVAYDSESLDQSCLTTNIVKGKKVELVNMRTQQTITALLDGNIDAGVWNYDDVLENHCLDDLKVVFLTESEYNEKFSTAVMVIRKNNKYLKKILEKNISVSKTLEILSDVCK
;
A
#
# COMPACT_ATOMS: atom_id res chain seq x y z
N LEU A 1 2.47 -21.22 21.77
CA LEU A 1 3.42 -20.78 20.70
C LEU A 1 4.83 -21.35 20.80
N LYS A 2 5.13 -22.25 21.80
CA LYS A 2 6.49 -22.73 22.01
C LYS A 2 7.10 -23.45 20.79
N ASP A 3 6.29 -23.89 19.83
CA ASP A 3 6.72 -24.71 18.69
C ASP A 3 6.47 -24.08 17.31
N LEU A 4 5.95 -22.84 17.23
CA LEU A 4 5.76 -22.14 15.97
C LEU A 4 6.94 -21.22 15.71
N ARG A 5 7.66 -21.45 14.60
CA ARG A 5 8.69 -20.56 14.09
C ARG A 5 8.13 -19.75 12.95
N PHE A 6 8.26 -18.42 13.03
CA PHE A 6 7.90 -17.51 11.95
C PHE A 6 9.18 -17.04 11.25
N ASN A 7 9.22 -17.22 9.95
CA ASN A 7 10.23 -16.60 9.10
C ASN A 7 9.55 -15.49 8.31
N MET A 8 10.07 -14.27 8.39
CA MET A 8 9.58 -13.13 7.62
C MET A 8 10.45 -12.94 6.37
N ALA A 9 9.79 -12.68 5.24
CA ALA A 9 10.45 -12.24 4.02
C ALA A 9 9.78 -10.98 3.50
N TYR A 10 10.59 -10.04 3.07
CA TYR A 10 10.10 -8.85 2.38
C TYR A 10 9.98 -9.16 0.89
N VAL A 11 8.76 -9.07 0.37
CA VAL A 11 8.46 -9.23 -1.06
C VAL A 11 7.74 -7.98 -1.54
N ARG A 12 8.29 -7.35 -2.58
CA ARG A 12 7.73 -6.14 -3.17
C ARG A 12 6.35 -6.42 -3.80
N GLY A 13 5.44 -5.47 -3.60
CA GLY A 13 4.10 -5.48 -4.17
C GLY A 13 3.16 -6.52 -3.53
N ALA A 14 1.88 -6.20 -3.49
CA ALA A 14 0.86 -7.10 -2.96
C ALA A 14 0.67 -8.34 -3.85
N ILE A 15 0.68 -8.16 -5.18
CA ILE A 15 0.49 -9.23 -6.15
C ILE A 15 1.55 -10.32 -5.96
N GLY A 16 2.84 -9.97 -5.92
CA GLY A 16 3.92 -10.94 -5.73
C GLY A 16 3.80 -11.72 -4.41
N ARG A 17 3.39 -11.05 -3.31
CA ARG A 17 3.13 -11.72 -2.03
C ARG A 17 1.96 -12.70 -2.12
N ILE A 18 0.89 -12.31 -2.78
CA ILE A 18 -0.30 -13.14 -2.97
C ILE A 18 0.02 -14.37 -3.83
N GLU A 19 0.79 -14.23 -4.90
CA GLU A 19 1.24 -15.34 -5.75
C GLU A 19 2.06 -16.37 -4.97
N LEU A 20 2.93 -15.93 -4.08
CA LEU A 20 3.70 -16.83 -3.21
C LEU A 20 2.83 -17.59 -2.21
N VAL A 21 1.75 -16.99 -1.73
CA VAL A 21 0.76 -17.66 -0.87
C VAL A 21 -0.09 -18.65 -1.68
N GLU A 22 -0.56 -18.24 -2.85
CA GLU A 22 -1.36 -19.09 -3.74
C GLU A 22 -0.59 -20.34 -4.20
N SER A 23 0.68 -20.17 -4.55
CA SER A 23 1.56 -21.30 -4.91
C SER A 23 1.93 -22.20 -3.73
N GLY A 24 1.72 -21.74 -2.49
CA GLY A 24 2.10 -22.45 -1.28
C GLY A 24 3.58 -22.28 -0.88
N ALA A 25 4.33 -21.41 -1.55
CA ALA A 25 5.70 -21.07 -1.17
C ALA A 25 5.74 -20.33 0.18
N TYR A 26 4.71 -19.54 0.46
CA TYR A 26 4.51 -18.88 1.76
C TYR A 26 3.17 -19.30 2.37
N HIS A 27 3.09 -19.30 3.70
CA HIS A 27 1.89 -19.72 4.41
C HIS A 27 0.81 -18.64 4.43
N PHE A 28 1.22 -17.38 4.60
CA PHE A 28 0.34 -16.21 4.62
C PHE A 28 1.09 -14.97 4.13
N ALA A 29 0.34 -13.95 3.76
CA ALA A 29 0.86 -12.63 3.45
C ALA A 29 -0.04 -11.54 4.03
N ILE A 30 0.50 -10.33 4.16
CA ILE A 30 -0.24 -9.13 4.50
C ILE A 30 -0.20 -8.19 3.29
N GLY A 31 -1.36 -7.68 2.91
CA GLY A 31 -1.53 -6.69 1.86
C GLY A 31 -2.57 -5.65 2.24
N SER A 32 -2.70 -4.60 1.43
CA SER A 32 -3.83 -3.68 1.56
C SER A 32 -5.15 -4.43 1.27
N GLN A 33 -6.22 -4.03 1.93
CA GLN A 33 -7.55 -4.59 1.66
C GLN A 33 -7.92 -4.41 0.18
N PHE A 34 -7.56 -3.27 -0.41
CA PHE A 34 -7.82 -2.99 -1.81
C PHE A 34 -7.18 -4.05 -2.73
N ALA A 35 -5.88 -4.30 -2.56
CA ALA A 35 -5.16 -5.27 -3.38
C ALA A 35 -5.68 -6.70 -3.17
N VAL A 36 -5.96 -7.09 -1.91
CA VAL A 36 -6.49 -8.41 -1.60
C VAL A 36 -7.86 -8.65 -2.24
N GLU A 37 -8.78 -7.70 -2.10
CA GLU A 37 -10.12 -7.82 -2.69
C GLU A 37 -10.06 -7.87 -4.21
N HIS A 38 -9.19 -7.05 -4.83
CA HIS A 38 -8.96 -7.08 -6.27
C HIS A 38 -8.50 -8.46 -6.74
N GLU A 39 -7.49 -9.03 -6.10
CA GLU A 39 -6.93 -10.33 -6.50
C GLU A 39 -7.93 -11.48 -6.27
N ILE A 40 -8.76 -11.41 -5.22
CA ILE A 40 -9.86 -12.37 -5.02
C ILE A 40 -10.89 -12.24 -6.16
N GLN A 41 -11.25 -11.02 -6.57
CA GLN A 41 -12.17 -10.78 -7.68
C GLN A 41 -11.59 -11.25 -9.03
N CYS A 42 -10.27 -11.19 -9.20
CA CYS A 42 -9.56 -11.74 -10.35
C CYS A 42 -9.48 -13.28 -10.33
N GLY A 43 -10.01 -13.94 -9.31
CA GLY A 43 -10.09 -15.41 -9.25
C GLY A 43 -8.90 -16.09 -8.59
N ARG A 44 -8.02 -15.35 -7.88
CA ARG A 44 -6.93 -15.96 -7.12
C ARG A 44 -7.46 -16.88 -6.02
N GLU A 45 -6.83 -18.01 -5.86
CA GLU A 45 -7.19 -19.04 -4.88
C GLU A 45 -6.65 -18.73 -3.48
N ILE A 46 -7.00 -17.54 -2.98
CA ILE A 46 -6.69 -17.03 -1.64
C ILE A 46 -7.97 -16.71 -0.86
N GLU A 47 -7.86 -16.64 0.46
CA GLU A 47 -8.93 -16.13 1.34
C GLU A 47 -8.36 -15.16 2.39
N ALA A 48 -9.11 -14.11 2.69
CA ALA A 48 -8.81 -13.19 3.79
C ALA A 48 -9.17 -13.86 5.13
N VAL A 49 -8.24 -13.85 6.09
CA VAL A 49 -8.44 -14.42 7.43
C VAL A 49 -8.63 -13.33 8.47
N PHE A 50 -7.84 -12.27 8.40
CA PHE A 50 -7.95 -11.13 9.31
C PHE A 50 -7.98 -9.83 8.53
N ASN A 51 -8.85 -8.94 8.98
CA ASN A 51 -8.84 -7.52 8.64
C ASN A 51 -8.47 -6.76 9.92
N PHE A 52 -7.40 -5.97 9.86
CA PHE A 52 -6.87 -5.25 11.00
C PHE A 52 -7.44 -3.82 11.13
N GLY A 53 -8.31 -3.41 10.22
CA GLY A 53 -8.97 -2.11 10.24
C GLY A 53 -8.14 -0.99 9.57
N VAL A 54 -8.79 0.16 9.46
CA VAL A 54 -8.23 1.35 8.81
C VAL A 54 -6.99 1.83 9.55
N GLY A 55 -5.94 2.23 8.79
CA GLY A 55 -4.68 2.73 9.34
C GLY A 55 -3.72 1.64 9.81
N SER A 56 -4.08 0.35 9.67
CA SER A 56 -3.24 -0.76 10.10
C SER A 56 -2.17 -1.19 9.06
N TYR A 57 -2.31 -0.77 7.81
CA TYR A 57 -1.34 -1.05 6.74
C TYR A 57 -0.37 0.11 6.54
N LEU A 58 -0.89 1.31 6.54
CA LEU A 58 -0.23 2.61 6.58
C LEU A 58 -1.28 3.63 7.03
N SER A 59 -0.87 4.82 7.48
CA SER A 59 -1.84 5.82 7.93
C SER A 59 -2.71 6.33 6.78
N LYS A 60 -2.08 6.80 5.71
CA LYS A 60 -2.73 7.25 4.47
C LYS A 60 -1.72 7.45 3.34
N HIS A 61 -2.22 7.61 2.13
CA HIS A 61 -1.44 8.11 1.00
C HIS A 61 -1.68 9.62 0.82
N VAL A 62 -0.67 10.28 0.27
CA VAL A 62 -0.70 11.71 -0.08
C VAL A 62 -0.16 11.90 -1.50
N LEU A 63 -0.48 13.03 -2.09
CA LEU A 63 0.16 13.51 -3.31
C LEU A 63 1.34 14.42 -2.92
N LEU A 64 2.52 14.10 -3.43
CA LEU A 64 3.69 14.97 -3.36
C LEU A 64 3.79 15.78 -4.65
N LEU A 65 4.02 17.08 -4.51
CA LEU A 65 4.23 18.00 -5.62
C LEU A 65 5.59 18.68 -5.45
N ARG A 66 6.31 18.84 -6.57
CA ARG A 66 7.55 19.60 -6.61
C ARG A 66 7.30 21.11 -6.51
N ASP A 67 6.20 21.59 -7.10
CA ASP A 67 5.82 23.01 -7.09
C ASP A 67 4.91 23.32 -5.91
N HIS A 68 5.42 24.11 -4.95
CA HIS A 68 4.68 24.56 -3.76
C HIS A 68 3.48 25.47 -4.08
N GLY A 69 3.45 26.09 -5.25
CA GLY A 69 2.34 26.93 -5.70
C GLY A 69 1.12 26.14 -6.18
N LYS A 70 1.24 24.81 -6.35
CA LYS A 70 0.15 23.93 -6.79
C LYS A 70 -0.54 23.26 -5.63
N ASN A 71 -1.84 22.94 -5.78
CA ASN A 71 -2.63 22.22 -4.78
C ASN A 71 -3.20 20.90 -5.32
N GLY A 72 -2.67 20.41 -6.43
CA GLY A 72 -3.09 19.17 -7.08
C GLY A 72 -2.51 19.02 -8.47
N ILE A 73 -2.89 17.97 -9.15
CA ILE A 73 -2.46 17.69 -10.53
C ILE A 73 -3.06 18.71 -11.49
N THR A 74 -2.22 19.24 -12.40
CA THR A 74 -2.62 20.10 -13.50
C THR A 74 -2.19 19.51 -14.85
N GLU A 75 -2.76 19.99 -15.94
CA GLU A 75 -2.41 19.54 -17.28
C GLU A 75 -0.91 19.74 -17.57
N GLY A 76 -0.34 18.82 -18.33
CA GLY A 76 1.06 18.84 -18.74
C GLY A 76 2.05 18.36 -17.66
N MET A 77 1.61 18.05 -16.45
CA MET A 77 2.48 17.48 -15.41
C MET A 77 2.97 16.09 -15.79
N ARG A 78 4.23 15.80 -15.41
CA ARG A 78 4.81 14.45 -15.40
C ARG A 78 4.52 13.83 -14.05
N VAL A 79 3.81 12.71 -14.04
CA VAL A 79 3.32 12.06 -12.81
C VAL A 79 3.92 10.66 -12.70
N ALA A 80 4.52 10.33 -11.54
CA ALA A 80 5.01 9.00 -11.27
C ALA A 80 3.89 7.96 -11.38
N TYR A 81 4.19 6.84 -12.04
CA TYR A 81 3.27 5.73 -12.20
C TYR A 81 3.99 4.40 -12.01
N ASP A 82 3.59 3.61 -11.01
CA ASP A 82 4.15 2.28 -10.76
C ASP A 82 3.12 1.21 -11.18
N SER A 83 3.28 0.70 -12.41
CA SER A 83 2.38 -0.32 -12.97
C SER A 83 2.43 -1.67 -12.21
N GLU A 84 3.48 -1.91 -11.42
CA GLU A 84 3.64 -3.14 -10.65
C GLU A 84 3.12 -3.03 -9.21
N SER A 85 2.71 -1.83 -8.79
CA SER A 85 2.07 -1.59 -7.51
C SER A 85 0.60 -1.27 -7.71
N LEU A 86 -0.28 -2.23 -7.37
CA LEU A 86 -1.72 -2.10 -7.61
C LEU A 86 -2.31 -0.86 -6.91
N ASP A 87 -1.93 -0.64 -5.64
CA ASP A 87 -2.41 0.52 -4.88
C ASP A 87 -1.96 1.83 -5.52
N GLN A 88 -0.67 1.95 -5.86
CA GLN A 88 -0.09 3.15 -6.45
C GLN A 88 -0.65 3.44 -7.84
N SER A 89 -0.79 2.42 -8.68
CA SER A 89 -1.36 2.58 -10.03
C SER A 89 -2.82 3.03 -9.98
N CYS A 90 -3.61 2.47 -9.07
CA CYS A 90 -5.00 2.85 -8.88
C CYS A 90 -5.12 4.30 -8.37
N LEU A 91 -4.37 4.65 -7.33
CA LEU A 91 -4.38 6.00 -6.76
C LEU A 91 -3.91 7.04 -7.80
N THR A 92 -2.82 6.76 -8.52
CA THR A 92 -2.35 7.65 -9.59
C THR A 92 -3.42 7.83 -10.66
N THR A 93 -4.08 6.75 -11.09
CA THR A 93 -5.17 6.81 -12.08
C THR A 93 -6.33 7.69 -11.58
N ASN A 94 -6.68 7.59 -10.28
CA ASN A 94 -7.75 8.39 -9.71
C ASN A 94 -7.42 9.90 -9.72
N ILE A 95 -6.22 10.28 -9.28
CA ILE A 95 -5.83 11.70 -9.17
C ILE A 95 -5.62 12.39 -10.53
N VAL A 96 -5.28 11.63 -11.58
CA VAL A 96 -5.09 12.19 -12.94
C VAL A 96 -6.35 12.13 -13.80
N LYS A 97 -7.43 11.54 -13.28
CA LYS A 97 -8.68 11.37 -14.04
C LYS A 97 -9.18 12.68 -14.63
N GLY A 98 -9.41 12.69 -15.94
CA GLY A 98 -9.90 13.87 -16.68
C GLY A 98 -8.84 14.95 -16.96
N LYS A 99 -7.57 14.69 -16.66
CA LYS A 99 -6.46 15.62 -16.88
C LYS A 99 -5.48 15.04 -17.92
N LYS A 100 -4.96 15.88 -18.80
CA LYS A 100 -3.91 15.48 -19.75
C LYS A 100 -2.55 15.62 -19.07
N VAL A 101 -1.98 14.49 -18.66
CA VAL A 101 -0.68 14.38 -17.99
C VAL A 101 0.21 13.36 -18.70
N GLU A 102 1.50 13.42 -18.43
CA GLU A 102 2.46 12.39 -18.83
C GLU A 102 2.66 11.43 -17.65
N LEU A 103 2.31 10.15 -17.82
CA LEU A 103 2.61 9.12 -16.84
C LEU A 103 4.03 8.61 -17.06
N VAL A 104 4.90 8.81 -16.08
CA VAL A 104 6.29 8.36 -16.10
C VAL A 104 6.39 7.05 -15.34
N ASN A 105 6.55 5.94 -16.07
CA ASN A 105 6.63 4.62 -15.45
C ASN A 105 7.92 4.48 -14.65
N MET A 106 7.79 4.24 -13.35
CA MET A 106 8.91 4.06 -12.42
C MET A 106 8.48 3.29 -11.20
N ARG A 107 9.45 2.72 -10.49
CA ARG A 107 9.18 2.12 -9.17
C ARG A 107 8.84 3.20 -8.16
N THR A 108 7.86 2.95 -7.30
CA THR A 108 7.46 3.89 -6.24
C THR A 108 8.65 4.44 -5.45
N GLN A 109 9.64 3.61 -5.10
CA GLN A 109 10.83 4.02 -4.35
C GLN A 109 11.70 5.09 -5.05
N GLN A 110 11.54 5.28 -6.35
CA GLN A 110 12.26 6.30 -7.14
C GLN A 110 11.54 7.65 -7.17
N THR A 111 10.28 7.70 -6.73
CA THR A 111 9.42 8.88 -6.84
C THR A 111 10.02 10.11 -6.16
N ILE A 112 10.51 9.99 -4.93
CA ILE A 112 11.08 11.13 -4.19
C ILE A 112 12.31 11.68 -4.90
N THR A 113 13.26 10.82 -5.25
CA THR A 113 14.47 11.24 -5.99
C THR A 113 14.10 11.91 -7.31
N ALA A 114 13.14 11.34 -8.06
CA ALA A 114 12.69 11.90 -9.33
C ALA A 114 11.99 13.26 -9.18
N LEU A 115 11.27 13.49 -8.07
CA LEU A 115 10.68 14.80 -7.73
C LEU A 115 11.77 15.84 -7.42
N LEU A 116 12.73 15.49 -6.56
CA LEU A 116 13.82 16.38 -6.15
C LEU A 116 14.73 16.72 -7.34
N ASP A 117 15.03 15.76 -8.19
CA ASP A 117 15.83 15.96 -9.42
C ASP A 117 15.07 16.70 -10.52
N GLY A 118 13.76 16.93 -10.36
CA GLY A 118 12.92 17.58 -11.36
C GLY A 118 12.58 16.73 -12.57
N ASN A 119 12.74 15.42 -12.49
CA ASN A 119 12.40 14.47 -13.56
C ASN A 119 10.88 14.25 -13.68
N ILE A 120 10.15 14.43 -12.58
CA ILE A 120 8.69 14.42 -12.51
C ILE A 120 8.20 15.61 -11.69
N ASP A 121 6.91 15.90 -11.76
CA ASP A 121 6.28 17.05 -11.11
C ASP A 121 5.38 16.63 -9.94
N ALA A 122 4.90 15.38 -9.96
CA ALA A 122 3.99 14.85 -8.94
C ALA A 122 4.12 13.32 -8.76
N GLY A 123 3.75 12.82 -7.59
CA GLY A 123 3.66 11.38 -7.32
C GLY A 123 2.91 11.07 -6.03
N VAL A 124 2.25 9.92 -6.00
CA VAL A 124 1.59 9.40 -4.78
C VAL A 124 2.65 8.80 -3.85
N TRP A 125 2.52 9.07 -2.56
CA TRP A 125 3.45 8.59 -1.55
C TRP A 125 2.76 8.20 -0.23
N ASN A 126 3.48 7.47 0.62
CA ASN A 126 3.05 7.13 1.96
C ASN A 126 3.26 8.32 2.92
N TYR A 127 2.24 8.72 3.64
CA TYR A 127 2.30 9.85 4.57
C TYR A 127 3.19 9.57 5.79
N ASP A 128 3.28 8.31 6.25
CA ASP A 128 4.12 7.94 7.39
C ASP A 128 5.60 8.23 7.07
N ASP A 129 6.04 7.92 5.86
CA ASP A 129 7.41 8.23 5.41
C ASP A 129 7.66 9.74 5.32
N VAL A 130 6.61 10.56 5.04
CA VAL A 130 6.72 12.03 5.04
C VAL A 130 6.99 12.55 6.44
N LEU A 131 6.35 11.97 7.45
CA LEU A 131 6.55 12.38 8.84
C LEU A 131 7.94 12.03 9.37
N GLU A 132 8.53 10.94 8.89
CA GLU A 132 9.82 10.45 9.35
C GLU A 132 11.02 11.10 8.63
N ASN A 133 10.81 11.63 7.43
CA ASN A 133 11.88 12.10 6.55
C ASN A 133 11.85 13.62 6.33
N HIS A 134 12.69 14.36 7.07
CA HIS A 134 12.86 15.81 6.88
C HIS A 134 13.34 16.23 5.49
N CYS A 135 13.91 15.32 4.67
CA CYS A 135 14.29 15.63 3.29
C CYS A 135 13.08 15.87 2.36
N LEU A 136 11.86 15.68 2.85
CA LEU A 136 10.63 15.96 2.12
C LEU A 136 10.10 17.39 2.34
N ASP A 137 10.78 18.21 3.16
CA ASP A 137 10.41 19.62 3.41
C ASP A 137 10.45 20.46 2.11
N ASP A 138 11.25 20.03 1.12
CA ASP A 138 11.31 20.65 -0.21
C ASP A 138 10.15 20.27 -1.15
N LEU A 139 9.25 19.40 -0.70
CA LEU A 139 8.10 18.94 -1.46
C LEU A 139 6.79 19.37 -0.80
N LYS A 140 5.82 19.75 -1.62
CA LYS A 140 4.49 20.05 -1.10
C LYS A 140 3.68 18.78 -0.92
N VAL A 141 3.13 18.61 0.27
CA VAL A 141 2.21 17.52 0.62
C VAL A 141 0.77 17.99 0.40
N VAL A 142 0.00 17.20 -0.36
CA VAL A 142 -1.43 17.44 -0.59
C VAL A 142 -2.19 16.17 -0.21
N PHE A 143 -3.18 16.29 0.67
CA PHE A 143 -4.04 15.18 1.05
C PHE A 143 -5.02 14.84 -0.07
N LEU A 144 -5.20 13.55 -0.31
CA LEU A 144 -6.14 13.06 -1.31
C LEU A 144 -7.58 13.25 -0.82
N THR A 145 -8.48 13.55 -1.74
CA THR A 145 -9.91 13.70 -1.46
C THR A 145 -10.60 12.34 -1.33
N GLU A 146 -11.82 12.31 -0.78
CA GLU A 146 -12.62 11.08 -0.66
C GLU A 146 -12.94 10.43 -2.03
N SER A 147 -12.94 11.20 -3.11
CA SER A 147 -13.13 10.67 -4.47
C SER A 147 -11.87 10.05 -5.06
N GLU A 148 -10.70 10.40 -4.53
CA GLU A 148 -9.39 9.91 -4.97
C GLU A 148 -8.87 8.77 -4.11
N TYR A 149 -9.29 8.70 -2.84
CA TYR A 149 -8.79 7.78 -1.83
C TYR A 149 -9.89 6.95 -1.18
N ASN A 150 -9.57 5.70 -0.88
CA ASN A 150 -10.45 4.78 -0.16
C ASN A 150 -9.67 4.18 1.03
N GLU A 151 -10.31 4.05 2.18
CA GLU A 151 -9.72 3.48 3.40
C GLU A 151 -9.17 2.06 3.23
N LYS A 152 -9.61 1.33 2.21
CA LYS A 152 -9.07 0.00 1.86
C LYS A 152 -7.57 0.03 1.51
N PHE A 153 -7.05 1.17 1.05
CA PHE A 153 -5.62 1.33 0.79
C PHE A 153 -4.78 1.40 2.07
N SER A 154 -5.38 1.80 3.20
CA SER A 154 -4.72 1.88 4.51
C SER A 154 -5.04 0.72 5.44
N THR A 155 -5.90 -0.20 5.02
CA THR A 155 -6.34 -1.34 5.83
C THR A 155 -5.49 -2.57 5.53
N ALA A 156 -4.82 -3.12 6.55
CA ALA A 156 -4.09 -4.37 6.42
C ALA A 156 -5.03 -5.58 6.46
N VAL A 157 -4.83 -6.50 5.53
CA VAL A 157 -5.53 -7.79 5.47
C VAL A 157 -4.52 -8.92 5.39
N MET A 158 -4.68 -9.92 6.25
CA MET A 158 -3.92 -11.16 6.18
C MET A 158 -4.64 -12.17 5.29
N VAL A 159 -3.91 -12.72 4.34
CA VAL A 159 -4.41 -13.73 3.42
C VAL A 159 -3.66 -15.05 3.57
N ILE A 160 -4.37 -16.14 3.33
CA ILE A 160 -3.85 -17.49 3.21
C ILE A 160 -4.32 -18.12 1.90
N ARG A 161 -3.73 -19.25 1.52
CA ARG A 161 -4.26 -20.04 0.42
C ARG A 161 -5.66 -20.54 0.77
N LYS A 162 -6.59 -20.42 -0.16
CA LYS A 162 -7.98 -20.84 -0.02
C LYS A 162 -8.09 -22.31 0.41
N ASN A 163 -9.05 -22.59 1.27
CA ASN A 163 -9.31 -23.91 1.84
C ASN A 163 -8.21 -24.49 2.76
N ASN A 164 -7.23 -23.72 3.18
CA ASN A 164 -6.23 -24.15 4.17
C ASN A 164 -6.80 -24.07 5.61
N LYS A 165 -7.79 -24.92 5.89
CA LYS A 165 -8.51 -24.94 7.19
C LYS A 165 -7.59 -25.17 8.39
N TYR A 166 -6.49 -25.92 8.22
CA TYR A 166 -5.54 -26.18 9.29
C TYR A 166 -4.79 -24.91 9.70
N LEU A 167 -4.20 -24.22 8.71
CA LEU A 167 -3.50 -22.96 8.96
C LEU A 167 -4.45 -21.90 9.52
N LYS A 168 -5.65 -21.78 8.97
CA LYS A 168 -6.69 -20.84 9.45
C LYS A 168 -6.94 -21.01 10.94
N LYS A 169 -7.19 -22.24 11.42
CA LYS A 169 -7.40 -22.53 12.84
C LYS A 169 -6.19 -22.17 13.70
N ILE A 170 -4.96 -22.41 13.22
CA ILE A 170 -3.75 -22.03 13.95
C ILE A 170 -3.67 -20.51 14.10
N LEU A 171 -3.89 -19.77 13.02
CA LEU A 171 -3.84 -18.31 13.02
C LEU A 171 -4.93 -17.73 13.94
N GLU A 172 -6.18 -18.16 13.80
CA GLU A 172 -7.32 -17.72 14.62
C GLU A 172 -7.10 -17.98 16.13
N LYS A 173 -6.42 -19.09 16.48
CA LYS A 173 -6.09 -19.39 17.88
C LYS A 173 -4.98 -18.51 18.45
N ASN A 174 -4.08 -18.00 17.62
CA ASN A 174 -2.82 -17.40 18.08
C ASN A 174 -2.71 -15.90 17.76
N ILE A 175 -3.53 -15.36 16.86
CA ILE A 175 -3.54 -13.95 16.49
C ILE A 175 -4.82 -13.31 17.05
N SER A 176 -4.63 -12.21 17.78
CA SER A 176 -5.72 -11.33 18.23
C SER A 176 -5.60 -10.00 17.52
N VAL A 177 -6.60 -9.63 16.75
CA VAL A 177 -6.65 -8.34 16.03
C VAL A 177 -6.51 -7.18 17.02
N SER A 178 -7.23 -7.20 18.14
CA SER A 178 -7.18 -6.14 19.14
C SER A 178 -5.78 -5.96 19.74
N LYS A 179 -5.10 -7.06 20.11
CA LYS A 179 -3.71 -6.99 20.61
C LYS A 179 -2.72 -6.52 19.55
N THR A 180 -2.93 -6.89 18.28
CA THR A 180 -2.08 -6.44 17.18
C THR A 180 -2.22 -4.93 17.00
N LEU A 181 -3.44 -4.40 17.03
CA LEU A 181 -3.70 -2.96 16.94
C LEU A 181 -3.16 -2.18 18.13
N GLU A 182 -3.24 -2.72 19.34
CA GLU A 182 -2.62 -2.13 20.54
C GLU A 182 -1.12 -1.97 20.35
N ILE A 183 -0.43 -3.03 19.92
CA ILE A 183 1.03 -3.01 19.65
C ILE A 183 1.36 -1.97 18.55
N LEU A 184 0.59 -1.94 17.45
CA LEU A 184 0.81 -0.97 16.38
C LEU A 184 0.65 0.47 16.90
N SER A 185 -0.36 0.75 17.73
CA SER A 185 -0.58 2.07 18.31
C SER A 185 0.56 2.52 19.24
N ASP A 186 1.27 1.59 19.87
CA ASP A 186 2.40 1.89 20.77
C ASP A 186 3.72 2.09 20.01
N VAL A 187 3.89 1.46 18.87
CA VAL A 187 5.08 1.60 18.01
C VAL A 187 5.03 2.87 17.16
N CYS A 188 3.83 3.34 16.81
CA CYS A 188 3.62 4.53 15.98
C CYS A 188 3.52 5.84 16.78
N LYS A 189 3.80 5.82 18.10
CA LYS A 189 3.94 7.00 18.96
C LYS A 189 5.41 7.42 19.10
#